data_5032106454b73402454dca7344c2a4c1
#
_entry.id   5032106454b73402454dca7344c2a4c1
#
_cell.length_a   1.000
_cell.length_b   1.000
_cell.length_c   1.000
_cell.angle_alpha   90.00
_cell.angle_beta   90.00
_cell.angle_gamma   90.00
#
_symmetry.space_group_name_H-M   'P 1'
#
loop_
_entity.id
_entity.type
_entity.pdbx_description
1 polymer ?
#
loop_
_entity_poly.entity_id
_entity_poly.type
_entity_poly.pdbx_seq_one_letter_code
_entity_poly.pdbx_strand_id
1 'polypeptide(L)'
;MNCCANIGLTGALMLLLTVSTGAEVVGERWGTEKREREFYRVVSVPLPKGEVIEAGAFELMPDNRLAVGTRRGDIFFMNGVDDEKPQPQFEKFAEGLDEIFGLAYRKDDKGDKGGLYVTHSAELTRVMDTNRDGKADRFVTISDVWGYRNYHEYAFGSKFDPQGNLYVALGLSNSYHSRALFRGWAMKITPEGKSIPIASGLRSPGGIGPNEHGAMFYIESQGPWNSSCSLKCLKPGELMGHPVSLN
;
A
#
# COMPACT_ATOMS: atom_id res chain seq x y z
N MET A 1 -72.31 -40.80 -17.25
CA MET A 1 -72.31 -39.46 -16.64
C MET A 1 -70.97 -38.92 -16.85
N ASN A 2 -70.90 -37.85 -17.61
CA ASN A 2 -69.67 -37.21 -18.10
C ASN A 2 -68.91 -36.47 -17.03
N CYS A 3 -67.58 -36.50 -17.09
CA CYS A 3 -66.78 -35.45 -16.64
C CYS A 3 -65.50 -35.34 -17.50
N CYS A 4 -65.44 -34.26 -18.27
CA CYS A 4 -64.32 -33.90 -19.10
C CYS A 4 -63.14 -33.34 -18.18
N ALA A 5 -61.99 -33.87 -18.41
CA ALA A 5 -60.75 -33.29 -17.82
C ALA A 5 -60.11 -32.31 -18.79
N ASN A 6 -60.01 -31.06 -18.38
CA ASN A 6 -59.24 -30.01 -19.04
C ASN A 6 -57.76 -30.11 -18.60
N ILE A 7 -56.88 -30.30 -19.57
CA ILE A 7 -55.47 -30.26 -19.39
C ILE A 7 -55.05 -28.79 -19.60
N GLY A 8 -54.73 -28.10 -18.48
CA GLY A 8 -54.14 -26.78 -18.52
C GLY A 8 -52.64 -26.88 -18.71
N LEU A 9 -52.13 -26.30 -19.78
CA LEU A 9 -50.71 -26.09 -20.06
C LEU A 9 -50.20 -24.93 -19.19
N THR A 10 -49.50 -25.23 -18.12
CA THR A 10 -48.78 -24.23 -17.34
C THR A 10 -47.41 -24.01 -17.97
N GLY A 11 -47.29 -22.93 -18.75
CA GLY A 11 -46.02 -22.45 -19.23
C GLY A 11 -45.17 -21.93 -18.06
N ALA A 12 -44.08 -22.61 -17.75
CA ALA A 12 -43.07 -22.13 -16.81
C ALA A 12 -42.30 -21.00 -17.46
N LEU A 13 -42.58 -19.78 -17.04
CA LEU A 13 -41.80 -18.58 -17.37
C LEU A 13 -40.49 -18.66 -16.57
N MET A 14 -39.42 -19.10 -17.22
CA MET A 14 -38.08 -19.11 -16.65
C MET A 14 -37.57 -17.68 -16.63
N LEU A 15 -37.67 -17.01 -15.47
CA LEU A 15 -37.08 -15.70 -15.25
C LEU A 15 -35.56 -15.90 -15.18
N LEU A 16 -34.87 -15.61 -16.27
CA LEU A 16 -33.41 -15.47 -16.28
C LEU A 16 -33.06 -14.23 -15.49
N LEU A 17 -32.76 -14.40 -14.21
CA LEU A 17 -32.06 -13.40 -13.42
C LEU A 17 -30.62 -13.31 -13.95
N THR A 18 -30.38 -12.39 -14.86
CA THR A 18 -29.01 -11.92 -15.16
C THR A 18 -28.51 -11.20 -13.93
N VAL A 19 -27.74 -11.90 -13.10
CA VAL A 19 -26.92 -11.24 -12.08
C VAL A 19 -25.86 -10.45 -12.83
N SER A 20 -26.11 -9.15 -13.06
CA SER A 20 -25.07 -8.25 -13.48
C SER A 20 -24.11 -8.08 -12.29
N THR A 21 -22.97 -8.73 -12.34
CA THR A 21 -21.83 -8.42 -11.46
C THR A 21 -21.17 -7.12 -11.92
N GLY A 22 -21.94 -6.05 -12.02
CA GLY A 22 -21.40 -4.70 -12.13
C GLY A 22 -20.95 -4.30 -10.74
N ALA A 23 -19.67 -4.10 -10.56
CA ALA A 23 -19.16 -3.37 -9.40
C ALA A 23 -19.91 -2.02 -9.37
N GLU A 24 -20.69 -1.78 -8.31
CA GLU A 24 -21.41 -0.54 -8.12
C GLU A 24 -20.39 0.60 -8.10
N VAL A 25 -20.40 1.46 -9.10
CA VAL A 25 -19.45 2.57 -9.18
C VAL A 25 -19.82 3.54 -8.08
N VAL A 26 -18.91 3.76 -7.14
CA VAL A 26 -19.13 4.56 -5.93
C VAL A 26 -19.72 5.96 -6.24
N GLY A 27 -19.41 6.52 -7.41
CA GLY A 27 -19.92 7.81 -7.87
C GLY A 27 -21.45 7.86 -8.11
N GLU A 28 -22.07 6.75 -8.51
CA GLU A 28 -23.53 6.70 -8.73
C GLU A 28 -24.30 6.95 -7.44
N ARG A 29 -23.81 6.45 -6.32
CA ARG A 29 -24.45 6.60 -5.00
C ARG A 29 -24.54 8.05 -4.54
N TRP A 30 -23.60 8.89 -4.94
CA TRP A 30 -23.52 10.30 -4.55
C TRP A 30 -23.98 11.26 -5.67
N GLY A 31 -24.34 10.76 -6.84
CA GLY A 31 -24.75 11.56 -8.00
C GLY A 31 -23.62 12.39 -8.61
N THR A 32 -22.36 12.12 -8.26
CA THR A 32 -21.18 12.86 -8.74
C THR A 32 -20.50 12.19 -9.93
N GLU A 33 -20.80 10.93 -10.23
CA GLU A 33 -20.13 10.11 -11.25
C GLU A 33 -20.00 10.79 -12.61
N LYS A 34 -21.10 11.40 -13.11
CA LYS A 34 -21.09 12.07 -14.40
C LYS A 34 -20.09 13.22 -14.45
N ARG A 35 -19.99 13.97 -13.36
CA ARG A 35 -19.06 15.09 -13.22
C ARG A 35 -17.63 14.59 -13.00
N GLU A 36 -17.43 13.53 -12.24
CA GLU A 36 -16.12 12.92 -11.98
C GLU A 36 -15.51 12.32 -13.24
N ARG A 37 -16.33 11.71 -14.12
CA ARG A 37 -15.89 11.17 -15.42
C ARG A 37 -15.35 12.23 -16.39
N GLU A 38 -15.61 13.50 -16.16
CA GLU A 38 -15.01 14.60 -16.94
C GLU A 38 -13.52 14.79 -16.61
N PHE A 39 -13.08 14.34 -15.39
CA PHE A 39 -11.74 14.54 -14.87
C PHE A 39 -10.97 13.25 -14.65
N TYR A 40 -11.68 12.15 -14.32
CA TYR A 40 -11.08 10.89 -13.93
C TYR A 40 -11.67 9.72 -14.70
N ARG A 41 -10.82 8.79 -15.03
CA ARG A 41 -11.21 7.49 -15.56
C ARG A 41 -10.62 6.39 -14.69
N VAL A 42 -11.48 5.50 -14.19
CA VAL A 42 -11.03 4.27 -13.52
C VAL A 42 -10.68 3.24 -14.59
N VAL A 43 -9.46 2.77 -14.57
CA VAL A 43 -8.97 1.74 -15.50
C VAL A 43 -8.65 0.49 -14.69
N SER A 44 -9.28 -0.62 -15.06
CA SER A 44 -8.98 -1.92 -14.45
C SER A 44 -7.72 -2.51 -15.08
N VAL A 45 -6.77 -2.86 -14.24
CA VAL A 45 -5.53 -3.54 -14.63
C VAL A 45 -5.76 -5.05 -14.47
N PRO A 46 -5.74 -5.85 -15.55
CA PRO A 46 -5.91 -7.30 -15.45
C PRO A 46 -4.73 -7.94 -14.71
N LEU A 47 -5.04 -8.86 -13.80
CA LEU A 47 -4.02 -9.56 -13.02
C LEU A 47 -3.56 -10.84 -13.74
N PRO A 48 -2.34 -11.33 -13.46
CA PRO A 48 -1.86 -12.59 -13.99
C PRO A 48 -2.76 -13.74 -13.53
N LYS A 49 -3.01 -14.69 -14.42
CA LYS A 49 -3.86 -15.84 -14.09
C LYS A 49 -3.20 -16.70 -13.00
N GLY A 50 -3.92 -16.89 -11.91
CA GLY A 50 -3.49 -17.73 -10.79
C GLY A 50 -2.65 -17.00 -9.74
N GLU A 51 -2.29 -15.72 -9.97
CA GLU A 51 -1.62 -14.89 -8.98
C GLU A 51 -2.61 -14.11 -8.12
N VAL A 52 -2.24 -13.90 -6.87
CA VAL A 52 -2.97 -13.05 -5.92
C VAL A 52 -2.07 -11.88 -5.56
N ILE A 53 -2.42 -10.71 -6.11
CA ILE A 53 -1.72 -9.45 -5.86
C ILE A 53 -2.46 -8.68 -4.78
N GLU A 54 -2.09 -8.87 -3.54
CA GLU A 54 -2.57 -8.06 -2.40
C GLU A 54 -1.65 -6.85 -2.28
N ALA A 55 -1.80 -5.88 -3.21
CA ALA A 55 -0.91 -4.73 -3.32
C ALA A 55 -0.93 -3.89 -2.04
N GLY A 56 0.23 -3.67 -1.44
CA GLY A 56 0.43 -2.85 -0.26
C GLY A 56 1.26 -1.59 -0.52
N ALA A 57 2.09 -1.60 -1.56
CA ALA A 57 2.92 -0.46 -1.92
C ALA A 57 3.16 -0.37 -3.42
N PHE A 58 3.40 0.87 -3.88
CA PHE A 58 3.70 1.17 -5.28
C PHE A 58 4.87 2.15 -5.38
N GLU A 59 5.71 1.96 -6.39
CA GLU A 59 6.77 2.90 -6.76
C GLU A 59 6.95 2.95 -8.28
N LEU A 60 6.93 4.15 -8.84
CA LEU A 60 7.20 4.34 -10.26
C LEU A 60 8.72 4.34 -10.48
N MET A 61 9.18 3.37 -11.25
CA MET A 61 10.60 3.23 -11.56
C MET A 61 11.04 4.21 -12.65
N PRO A 62 12.33 4.58 -12.71
CA PRO A 62 12.84 5.51 -13.71
C PRO A 62 12.68 5.05 -15.17
N ASP A 63 12.49 3.76 -15.39
CA ASP A 63 12.24 3.13 -16.69
C ASP A 63 10.75 3.00 -17.02
N ASN A 64 9.89 3.69 -16.26
CA ASN A 64 8.43 3.72 -16.42
C ASN A 64 7.71 2.43 -16.03
N ARG A 65 8.41 1.44 -15.46
CA ARG A 65 7.75 0.30 -14.83
C ARG A 65 7.16 0.69 -13.49
N LEU A 66 6.05 0.06 -13.14
CA LEU A 66 5.47 0.18 -11.80
C LEU A 66 5.94 -0.99 -10.93
N ALA A 67 6.68 -0.69 -9.86
CA ALA A 67 6.97 -1.68 -8.82
C ALA A 67 5.76 -1.81 -7.90
N VAL A 68 5.35 -3.05 -7.64
CA VAL A 68 4.23 -3.40 -6.75
C VAL A 68 4.73 -4.33 -5.66
N GLY A 69 4.72 -3.85 -4.42
CA GLY A 69 4.96 -4.68 -3.24
C GLY A 69 3.65 -5.29 -2.74
N THR A 70 3.69 -6.55 -2.37
CA THR A 70 2.50 -7.29 -1.93
C THR A 70 2.53 -7.60 -0.44
N ARG A 71 1.37 -7.84 0.15
CA ARG A 71 1.27 -8.34 1.52
C ARG A 71 1.86 -9.73 1.71
N ARG A 72 2.05 -10.46 0.61
CA ARG A 72 2.67 -11.80 0.63
C ARG A 72 4.18 -11.76 0.59
N GLY A 73 4.78 -10.56 0.51
CA GLY A 73 6.21 -10.37 0.50
C GLY A 73 6.86 -10.50 -0.87
N ASP A 74 6.06 -10.48 -1.93
CA ASP A 74 6.55 -10.47 -3.31
C ASP A 74 6.65 -9.03 -3.82
N ILE A 75 7.58 -8.79 -4.73
CA ILE A 75 7.68 -7.56 -5.52
C ILE A 75 7.56 -7.92 -6.99
N PHE A 76 6.62 -7.27 -7.67
CA PHE A 76 6.45 -7.38 -9.11
C PHE A 76 6.81 -6.07 -9.80
N PHE A 77 7.44 -6.15 -10.97
CA PHE A 77 7.48 -5.05 -11.92
C PHE A 77 6.39 -5.23 -12.96
N MET A 78 5.72 -4.14 -13.29
CA MET A 78 4.64 -4.10 -14.25
C MET A 78 4.95 -3.09 -15.36
N ASN A 79 4.82 -3.53 -16.61
CA ASN A 79 4.89 -2.68 -17.79
C ASN A 79 3.47 -2.42 -18.34
N GLY A 80 3.28 -1.34 -19.11
CA GLY A 80 2.05 -1.09 -19.86
C GLY A 80 0.82 -0.80 -18.97
N VAL A 81 1.03 -0.16 -17.81
CA VAL A 81 -0.05 0.17 -16.85
C VAL A 81 -0.74 1.50 -17.18
N ASP A 82 -0.08 2.37 -17.93
CA ASP A 82 -0.52 3.72 -18.33
C ASP A 82 -1.25 3.77 -19.67
N ASP A 83 -1.40 2.62 -20.34
CA ASP A 83 -2.15 2.52 -21.59
C ASP A 83 -3.66 2.74 -21.37
N GLU A 84 -4.35 3.17 -22.43
CA GLU A 84 -5.82 3.29 -22.40
C GLU A 84 -6.54 1.97 -22.11
N LYS A 85 -5.96 0.86 -22.54
CA LYS A 85 -6.41 -0.51 -22.28
C LYS A 85 -5.22 -1.32 -21.81
N PRO A 86 -4.91 -1.28 -20.51
CA PRO A 86 -3.71 -1.92 -19.99
C PRO A 86 -3.66 -3.41 -20.33
N GLN A 87 -2.50 -3.85 -20.82
CA GLN A 87 -2.13 -5.26 -21.02
C GLN A 87 -0.81 -5.50 -20.29
N PRO A 88 -0.82 -5.38 -18.94
CA PRO A 88 0.43 -5.36 -18.18
C PRO A 88 1.16 -6.70 -18.27
N GLN A 89 2.48 -6.61 -18.43
CA GLN A 89 3.37 -7.74 -18.21
C GLN A 89 3.86 -7.67 -16.76
N PHE A 90 3.67 -8.75 -16.02
CA PHE A 90 4.13 -8.88 -14.63
C PHE A 90 5.40 -9.71 -14.59
N GLU A 91 6.44 -9.16 -14.00
CA GLU A 91 7.71 -9.82 -13.76
C GLU A 91 7.96 -9.87 -12.26
N LYS A 92 8.07 -11.08 -11.68
CA LYS A 92 8.42 -11.21 -10.26
C LYS A 92 9.89 -10.83 -10.10
N PHE A 93 10.13 -9.75 -9.36
CA PHE A 93 11.46 -9.20 -9.09
C PHE A 93 12.07 -9.76 -7.82
N ALA A 94 11.28 -9.88 -6.74
CA ALA A 94 11.74 -10.38 -5.45
C ALA A 94 10.62 -11.16 -4.75
N GLU A 95 11.01 -12.02 -3.81
CA GLU A 95 10.11 -12.76 -2.93
C GLU A 95 10.74 -12.99 -1.55
N GLY A 96 9.96 -13.44 -0.57
CA GLY A 96 10.44 -13.78 0.76
C GLY A 96 10.54 -12.62 1.75
N LEU A 97 9.98 -11.46 1.41
CA LEU A 97 9.75 -10.37 2.34
C LEU A 97 8.45 -10.60 3.12
N ASP A 98 8.06 -9.68 4.01
CA ASP A 98 6.86 -9.80 4.84
C ASP A 98 6.02 -8.54 4.79
N GLU A 99 4.74 -8.63 4.41
CA GLU A 99 3.75 -7.55 4.41
C GLU A 99 4.31 -6.19 3.95
N ILE A 100 4.59 -6.05 2.66
CA ILE A 100 5.21 -4.84 2.09
C ILE A 100 4.18 -3.70 2.03
N PHE A 101 4.41 -2.62 2.81
CA PHE A 101 3.61 -1.40 2.79
C PHE A 101 4.41 -0.14 2.50
N GLY A 102 5.63 -0.28 2.00
CA GLY A 102 6.41 0.86 1.53
C GLY A 102 7.44 0.45 0.49
N LEU A 103 7.49 1.23 -0.59
CA LEU A 103 8.49 1.14 -1.63
C LEU A 103 9.04 2.53 -1.94
N ALA A 104 10.36 2.64 -2.08
CA ALA A 104 11.02 3.83 -2.59
C ALA A 104 12.26 3.45 -3.39
N TYR A 105 12.35 3.92 -4.60
CA TYR A 105 13.54 3.71 -5.43
C TYR A 105 14.57 4.81 -5.20
N ARG A 106 15.84 4.41 -5.15
CA ARG A 106 16.99 5.33 -5.16
C ARG A 106 17.94 4.93 -6.27
N LYS A 107 18.26 5.90 -7.12
CA LYS A 107 19.29 5.71 -8.14
C LYS A 107 20.67 5.61 -7.48
N ASP A 108 21.48 4.75 -8.04
CA ASP A 108 22.85 4.61 -7.60
C ASP A 108 23.75 5.58 -8.35
N ASP A 109 23.94 6.76 -7.78
CA ASP A 109 24.81 7.78 -8.38
C ASP A 109 26.30 7.57 -8.02
N LYS A 110 26.61 6.65 -7.08
CA LYS A 110 27.96 6.46 -6.53
C LYS A 110 28.36 4.99 -6.26
N GLY A 111 27.60 4.04 -6.81
CA GLY A 111 27.97 2.61 -6.82
C GLY A 111 27.65 1.81 -5.56
N ASP A 112 26.92 2.33 -4.56
CA ASP A 112 26.66 1.56 -3.33
C ASP A 112 25.32 1.83 -2.63
N LYS A 113 24.49 2.75 -3.11
CA LYS A 113 23.22 3.11 -2.42
C LYS A 113 21.97 2.99 -3.32
N GLY A 114 22.12 2.50 -4.54
CA GLY A 114 21.02 2.24 -5.46
C GLY A 114 20.19 1.04 -5.06
N GLY A 115 18.96 0.99 -5.53
CA GLY A 115 18.05 -0.13 -5.32
C GLY A 115 16.67 0.29 -4.84
N LEU A 116 15.86 -0.71 -4.57
CA LEU A 116 14.52 -0.54 -4.05
C LEU A 116 14.55 -0.69 -2.52
N TYR A 117 14.15 0.36 -1.81
CA TYR A 117 14.01 0.35 -0.36
C TYR A 117 12.61 -0.09 0.00
N VAL A 118 12.50 -1.15 0.75
CA VAL A 118 11.27 -1.85 1.06
C VAL A 118 11.00 -1.76 2.54
N THR A 119 9.91 -1.07 2.91
CA THR A 119 9.41 -1.10 4.28
C THR A 119 8.41 -2.24 4.41
N HIS A 120 8.68 -3.16 5.29
CA HIS A 120 7.81 -4.28 5.62
C HIS A 120 7.72 -4.47 7.14
N SER A 121 6.95 -5.45 7.62
CA SER A 121 6.50 -5.52 9.01
C SER A 121 7.59 -5.29 10.06
N ALA A 122 8.77 -5.89 9.90
CA ALA A 122 9.82 -5.88 10.91
C ALA A 122 10.99 -4.94 10.62
N GLU A 123 11.19 -4.52 9.36
CA GLU A 123 12.41 -3.81 8.98
C GLU A 123 12.28 -2.98 7.69
N LEU A 124 13.29 -2.19 7.44
CA LEU A 124 13.58 -1.56 6.15
C LEU A 124 14.72 -2.32 5.47
N THR A 125 14.43 -2.93 4.34
CA THR A 125 15.39 -3.70 3.54
C THR A 125 15.67 -3.01 2.22
N ARG A 126 16.93 -2.95 1.80
CA ARG A 126 17.33 -2.57 0.46
C ARG A 126 17.47 -3.82 -0.40
N VAL A 127 16.73 -3.85 -1.51
CA VAL A 127 16.66 -4.97 -2.45
C VAL A 127 17.30 -4.56 -3.77
N MET A 128 18.19 -5.38 -4.27
CA MET A 128 19.00 -5.08 -5.45
C MET A 128 19.10 -6.30 -6.38
N ASP A 129 19.19 -6.01 -7.66
CA ASP A 129 19.60 -6.92 -8.72
C ASP A 129 21.04 -6.52 -9.12
N THR A 130 22.05 -7.25 -8.61
CA THR A 130 23.46 -6.91 -8.81
C THR A 130 24.03 -7.53 -10.09
N ASN A 131 23.44 -8.61 -10.56
CA ASN A 131 23.85 -9.31 -11.78
C ASN A 131 23.07 -8.85 -13.03
N ARG A 132 22.00 -8.04 -12.86
CA ARG A 132 21.15 -7.46 -13.91
C ARG A 132 20.38 -8.49 -14.73
N ASP A 133 19.92 -9.55 -14.08
CA ASP A 133 19.08 -10.57 -14.72
C ASP A 133 17.57 -10.31 -14.58
N GLY A 134 17.20 -9.19 -13.93
CA GLY A 134 15.80 -8.80 -13.69
C GLY A 134 15.22 -9.35 -12.39
N LYS A 135 16.02 -10.06 -11.58
CA LYS A 135 15.63 -10.60 -10.29
C LYS A 135 16.54 -10.10 -9.19
N ALA A 136 15.98 -9.88 -8.03
CA ALA A 136 16.74 -9.48 -6.86
C ALA A 136 17.62 -10.65 -6.38
N ASP A 137 18.92 -10.37 -6.21
CA ASP A 137 19.91 -11.32 -5.72
C ASP A 137 20.59 -10.86 -4.42
N ARG A 138 20.34 -9.61 -3.99
CA ARG A 138 20.93 -9.05 -2.77
C ARG A 138 19.91 -8.29 -1.94
N PHE A 139 19.82 -8.67 -0.67
CA PHE A 139 18.96 -8.08 0.35
C PHE A 139 19.84 -7.55 1.47
N VAL A 140 19.68 -6.28 1.85
CA VAL A 140 20.46 -5.64 2.90
C VAL A 140 19.53 -4.94 3.88
N THR A 141 19.49 -5.38 5.12
CA THR A 141 18.78 -4.70 6.19
C THR A 141 19.41 -3.33 6.44
N ILE A 142 18.63 -2.28 6.32
CA ILE A 142 19.04 -0.89 6.56
C ILE A 142 18.66 -0.46 7.98
N SER A 143 17.51 -0.93 8.47
CA SER A 143 17.04 -0.65 9.82
C SER A 143 16.07 -1.73 10.26
N ASP A 144 16.30 -2.27 11.45
CA ASP A 144 15.50 -3.27 12.16
C ASP A 144 15.13 -2.81 13.59
N VAL A 145 15.14 -1.49 13.82
CA VAL A 145 15.00 -0.94 15.18
C VAL A 145 13.60 -1.01 15.75
N TRP A 146 12.58 -1.20 14.91
CA TRP A 146 11.21 -1.39 15.38
C TRP A 146 10.87 -2.87 15.51
N GLY A 147 10.02 -3.17 16.48
CA GLY A 147 9.53 -4.54 16.66
C GLY A 147 8.24 -4.81 15.89
N TYR A 148 7.89 -6.09 15.83
CA TYR A 148 6.66 -6.63 15.28
C TYR A 148 6.17 -7.76 16.16
N ARG A 149 4.92 -7.71 16.63
CA ARG A 149 4.33 -8.73 17.51
C ARG A 149 2.89 -9.11 17.17
N ASN A 150 2.22 -8.28 16.37
CA ASN A 150 0.83 -8.46 16.03
C ASN A 150 0.59 -8.14 14.57
N TYR A 151 -0.29 -8.85 13.91
CA TYR A 151 -0.61 -8.70 12.49
C TYR A 151 -1.20 -7.31 12.12
N HIS A 152 -1.63 -6.51 13.09
CA HIS A 152 -2.04 -5.12 12.85
C HIS A 152 -0.91 -4.10 13.02
N GLU A 153 0.28 -4.52 13.35
CA GLU A 153 1.43 -3.62 13.54
C GLU A 153 2.14 -3.36 12.21
N TYR A 154 1.43 -2.77 11.27
CA TYR A 154 1.97 -2.44 9.95
C TYR A 154 3.03 -1.33 10.03
N ALA A 155 4.03 -1.41 9.15
CA ALA A 155 5.03 -0.38 8.93
C ALA A 155 4.80 0.23 7.55
N PHE A 156 4.34 1.48 7.51
CA PHE A 156 4.06 2.21 6.28
C PHE A 156 5.22 3.16 5.94
N GLY A 157 5.62 3.18 4.73
CA GLY A 157 6.68 4.00 4.16
C GLY A 157 6.78 3.58 2.71
N SER A 158 7.81 3.72 2.02
CA SER A 158 9.02 4.48 2.25
C SER A 158 8.97 5.71 1.37
N LYS A 159 9.45 6.86 1.86
CA LYS A 159 9.65 8.02 0.97
C LYS A 159 10.91 8.76 1.42
N PHE A 160 11.69 9.20 0.43
CA PHE A 160 12.89 9.99 0.66
C PHE A 160 12.57 11.48 0.73
N ASP A 161 13.27 12.19 1.60
CA ASP A 161 13.38 13.65 1.52
C ASP A 161 14.51 14.07 0.55
N PRO A 162 14.62 15.38 0.22
CA PRO A 162 15.69 15.87 -0.65
C PRO A 162 17.09 15.64 -0.11
N GLN A 163 17.26 15.41 1.20
CA GLN A 163 18.53 15.10 1.84
C GLN A 163 18.86 13.61 1.80
N GLY A 164 17.94 12.80 1.30
CA GLY A 164 18.08 11.35 1.19
C GLY A 164 17.77 10.57 2.47
N ASN A 165 17.13 11.21 3.46
CA ASN A 165 16.56 10.48 4.58
C ASN A 165 15.28 9.78 4.15
N LEU A 166 15.04 8.59 4.68
CA LEU A 166 13.83 7.81 4.43
C LEU A 166 12.90 7.89 5.64
N TYR A 167 11.60 7.95 5.39
CA TYR A 167 10.59 8.07 6.44
C TYR A 167 9.68 6.86 6.46
N VAL A 168 9.37 6.39 7.69
CA VAL A 168 8.47 5.26 7.96
C VAL A 168 7.49 5.65 9.07
N ALA A 169 6.23 5.25 8.93
CA ALA A 169 5.19 5.44 9.92
C ALA A 169 4.77 4.08 10.49
N LEU A 170 4.87 3.91 11.80
CA LEU A 170 4.65 2.63 12.48
C LEU A 170 3.28 2.63 13.18
N GLY A 171 2.39 1.75 12.75
CA GLY A 171 1.06 1.59 13.32
C GLY A 171 1.07 0.91 14.69
N LEU A 172 0.03 1.19 15.49
CA LEU A 172 -0.28 0.49 16.74
C LEU A 172 -1.22 -0.69 16.49
N SER A 173 -1.09 -1.72 17.30
CA SER A 173 -2.02 -2.85 17.31
C SER A 173 -3.38 -2.41 17.87
N ASN A 174 -4.42 -2.40 17.02
CA ASN A 174 -5.82 -2.13 17.42
C ASN A 174 -6.02 -0.89 18.31
N SER A 175 -5.20 0.13 18.19
CA SER A 175 -5.22 1.35 19.05
C SER A 175 -4.80 1.10 20.50
N TYR A 176 -4.21 -0.02 20.81
CA TYR A 176 -3.74 -0.38 22.13
C TYR A 176 -2.21 -0.36 22.23
N HIS A 177 -1.70 -0.57 23.45
CA HIS A 177 -0.28 -0.68 23.68
C HIS A 177 0.34 -1.81 22.86
N SER A 178 1.44 -1.51 22.21
CA SER A 178 2.33 -2.53 21.69
C SER A 178 3.52 -2.75 22.63
N ARG A 179 3.93 -3.99 22.76
CA ARG A 179 5.21 -4.35 23.42
C ARG A 179 6.38 -4.33 22.45
N ALA A 180 6.10 -4.08 21.16
CA ALA A 180 7.13 -3.91 20.14
C ALA A 180 7.63 -2.47 20.14
N LEU A 181 8.91 -2.29 19.90
CA LEU A 181 9.55 -0.98 19.94
C LEU A 181 9.01 -0.04 18.86
N PHE A 182 8.90 1.24 19.19
CA PHE A 182 8.54 2.34 18.31
C PHE A 182 7.18 2.22 17.61
N ARG A 183 6.29 1.33 18.03
CA ARG A 183 4.93 1.32 17.50
C ARG A 183 4.18 2.58 17.92
N GLY A 184 3.46 3.19 16.99
CA GLY A 184 2.85 4.51 17.16
C GLY A 184 3.82 5.69 16.96
N TRP A 185 4.97 5.46 16.32
CA TRP A 185 5.97 6.47 16.03
C TRP A 185 6.20 6.63 14.53
N ALA A 186 6.63 7.83 14.13
CA ALA A 186 7.27 8.05 12.86
C ALA A 186 8.79 8.04 13.04
N MET A 187 9.46 7.36 12.13
CA MET A 187 10.91 7.19 12.11
C MET A 187 11.52 7.90 10.90
N LYS A 188 12.67 8.50 11.10
CA LYS A 188 13.55 8.99 10.04
C LYS A 188 14.82 8.14 10.03
N ILE A 189 15.13 7.58 8.88
CA ILE A 189 16.34 6.78 8.67
C ILE A 189 17.30 7.60 7.79
N THR A 190 18.49 7.90 8.30
CA THR A 190 19.48 8.69 7.56
C THR A 190 20.13 7.88 6.44
N PRO A 191 20.82 8.52 5.48
CA PRO A 191 21.56 7.81 4.44
C PRO A 191 22.63 6.83 4.96
N GLU A 192 23.08 7.01 6.21
CA GLU A 192 24.03 6.13 6.91
C GLU A 192 23.35 5.00 7.67
N GLY A 193 22.00 4.90 7.60
CA GLY A 193 21.20 3.86 8.27
C GLY A 193 20.86 4.18 9.73
N LYS A 194 21.18 5.39 10.24
CA LYS A 194 20.79 5.78 11.60
C LYS A 194 19.30 6.03 11.68
N SER A 195 18.60 5.28 12.53
CA SER A 195 17.18 5.43 12.80
C SER A 195 16.91 6.40 13.93
N ILE A 196 16.04 7.37 13.69
CA ILE A 196 15.72 8.47 14.60
C ILE A 196 14.20 8.53 14.75
N PRO A 197 13.64 8.28 15.95
CA PRO A 197 12.24 8.54 16.22
C PRO A 197 11.98 10.06 16.17
N ILE A 198 11.02 10.51 15.39
CA ILE A 198 10.80 11.94 15.15
C ILE A 198 9.46 12.47 15.67
N ALA A 199 8.43 11.64 15.75
CA ALA A 199 7.14 12.03 16.29
C ALA A 199 6.43 10.79 16.84
N SER A 200 5.66 10.98 17.91
CA SER A 200 4.83 9.93 18.51
C SER A 200 3.34 10.22 18.29
N GLY A 201 2.47 9.33 18.74
CA GLY A 201 1.03 9.55 18.67
C GLY A 201 0.38 9.19 17.35
N LEU A 202 1.01 8.31 16.56
CA LEU A 202 0.38 7.65 15.42
C LEU A 202 -0.41 6.45 15.91
N ARG A 203 -1.60 6.24 15.35
CA ARG A 203 -2.42 5.07 15.67
C ARG A 203 -2.39 4.04 14.54
N SER A 204 -2.92 4.43 13.40
CA SER A 204 -3.10 3.57 12.25
C SER A 204 -2.81 4.36 10.98
N PRO A 205 -1.53 4.69 10.74
CA PRO A 205 -1.14 5.38 9.53
C PRO A 205 -1.46 4.50 8.31
N GLY A 206 -1.78 5.13 7.17
CA GLY A 206 -2.08 4.42 5.93
C GLY A 206 -1.11 4.73 4.80
N GLY A 207 -0.14 5.59 5.03
CA GLY A 207 0.87 5.99 4.07
C GLY A 207 1.57 7.27 4.49
N ILE A 208 2.73 7.55 3.91
CA ILE A 208 3.56 8.72 4.19
C ILE A 208 4.15 9.26 2.90
N GLY A 209 4.28 10.56 2.77
CA GLY A 209 4.87 11.18 1.60
C GLY A 209 5.16 12.67 1.77
N PRO A 210 6.13 13.22 1.03
CA PRO A 210 6.42 14.63 1.02
C PRO A 210 5.47 15.42 0.12
N ASN A 211 5.27 16.70 0.42
CA ASN A 211 4.78 17.66 -0.54
C ASN A 211 5.91 18.21 -1.42
N GLU A 212 5.59 19.10 -2.34
CA GLU A 212 6.56 19.74 -3.25
C GLU A 212 7.65 20.56 -2.53
N HIS A 213 7.40 20.98 -1.28
CA HIS A 213 8.35 21.72 -0.45
C HIS A 213 9.15 20.81 0.49
N GLY A 214 8.98 19.49 0.41
CA GLY A 214 9.67 18.52 1.25
C GLY A 214 9.08 18.34 2.66
N ALA A 215 7.97 18.98 2.99
CA ALA A 215 7.26 18.71 4.24
C ALA A 215 6.60 17.33 4.17
N MET A 216 6.85 16.50 5.17
CA MET A 216 6.35 15.13 5.23
C MET A 216 4.93 15.08 5.79
N PHE A 217 4.04 14.37 5.09
CA PHE A 217 2.66 14.13 5.50
C PHE A 217 2.40 12.65 5.65
N TYR A 218 1.43 12.30 6.49
CA TYR A 218 0.91 10.94 6.59
C TYR A 218 -0.61 10.96 6.71
N ILE A 219 -1.22 9.84 6.32
CA ILE A 219 -2.66 9.63 6.47
C ILE A 219 -2.88 8.87 7.77
N GLU A 220 -3.89 9.28 8.54
CA GLU A 220 -4.28 8.62 9.78
C GLU A 220 -5.70 8.07 9.65
N SER A 221 -5.88 6.80 9.95
CA SER A 221 -7.21 6.20 10.04
C SER A 221 -7.91 6.64 11.32
N GLN A 222 -9.25 6.71 11.27
CA GLN A 222 -10.07 6.99 12.45
C GLN A 222 -9.74 6.05 13.62
N GLY A 223 -9.98 6.52 14.83
CA GLY A 223 -9.77 5.76 16.07
C GLY A 223 -10.75 6.18 17.16
N PRO A 224 -10.66 5.58 18.36
CA PRO A 224 -11.56 5.91 19.47
C PRO A 224 -11.48 7.38 19.93
N TRP A 225 -10.43 8.08 19.56
CA TRP A 225 -10.16 9.48 19.90
C TRP A 225 -10.39 10.46 18.74
N ASN A 226 -10.59 9.93 17.52
CA ASN A 226 -10.78 10.71 16.30
C ASN A 226 -11.89 10.09 15.44
N SER A 227 -12.91 10.87 15.13
CA SER A 227 -14.11 10.40 14.44
C SER A 227 -13.96 10.25 12.93
N SER A 228 -12.87 10.72 12.34
CA SER A 228 -12.63 10.67 10.89
C SER A 228 -11.17 10.42 10.56
N CYS A 229 -10.91 9.93 9.34
CA CYS A 229 -9.58 9.88 8.78
C CYS A 229 -9.04 11.30 8.57
N SER A 230 -7.73 11.46 8.63
CA SER A 230 -7.08 12.77 8.50
C SER A 230 -5.77 12.68 7.73
N LEU A 231 -5.45 13.77 7.03
CA LEU A 231 -4.11 14.02 6.50
C LEU A 231 -3.40 14.96 7.48
N LYS A 232 -2.25 14.54 8.00
CA LYS A 232 -1.48 15.29 9.00
C LYS A 232 -0.09 15.59 8.50
N CYS A 233 0.38 16.82 8.75
CA CYS A 233 1.78 17.17 8.56
C CYS A 233 2.60 16.57 9.71
N LEU A 234 3.64 15.82 9.37
CA LEU A 234 4.53 15.20 10.34
C LEU A 234 5.49 16.25 10.90
N LYS A 235 5.40 16.53 12.20
CA LYS A 235 6.21 17.54 12.86
C LYS A 235 7.16 16.89 13.85
N PRO A 236 8.47 17.00 13.62
CA PRO A 236 9.47 16.46 14.55
C PRO A 236 9.31 17.01 15.97
N GLY A 237 9.35 16.11 16.96
CA GLY A 237 9.22 16.43 18.38
C GLY A 237 7.78 16.56 18.88
N GLU A 238 6.78 16.41 18.02
CA GLU A 238 5.37 16.55 18.41
C GLU A 238 4.67 15.21 18.68
N LEU A 239 3.63 15.28 19.52
CA LEU A 239 2.64 14.21 19.67
C LEU A 239 1.54 14.42 18.62
N MET A 240 1.39 13.46 17.72
CA MET A 240 0.45 13.52 16.60
C MET A 240 -1.00 13.23 16.98
N GLY A 241 -1.29 13.01 18.26
CA GLY A 241 -2.61 13.01 18.84
C GLY A 241 -3.02 11.73 19.57
N HIS A 242 -2.49 10.55 19.23
CA HIS A 242 -2.88 9.33 19.91
C HIS A 242 -2.04 9.08 21.17
N PRO A 243 -2.64 9.09 22.38
CA PRO A 243 -1.87 9.11 23.63
C PRO A 243 -1.21 7.78 23.99
N VAL A 244 -1.68 6.67 23.43
CA VAL A 244 -1.21 5.32 23.80
C VAL A 244 0.25 5.08 23.41
N SER A 245 0.78 5.79 22.42
CA SER A 245 2.18 5.68 22.00
C SER A 245 3.19 6.38 22.94
N LEU A 246 2.71 6.96 24.02
CA LEU A 246 3.58 7.62 25.03
C LEU A 246 4.09 6.67 26.13
N ASN A 247 3.70 5.41 26.11
CA ASN A 247 4.05 4.43 27.15
C ASN A 247 5.11 3.45 26.67
#